data_7c0334f09aee435cf7651d78c9373feb
#
_entry.id   7c0334f09aee435cf7651d78c9373feb
#
_cell.length_a   1.000
_cell.length_b   1.000
_cell.length_c   1.000
_cell.angle_alpha   90.00
_cell.angle_beta   90.00
_cell.angle_gamma   90.00
#
_symmetry.space_group_name_H-M   'P 1'
#
loop_
_entity.id
_entity.type
_entity.pdbx_description
1 polymer ?
#
loop_
_entity_poly.entity_id
_entity_poly.type
_entity_poly.pdbx_seq_one_letter_code
_entity_poly.pdbx_strand_id
1 'polypeptide(L)'
;MTEFSTITACGECCTGCPKKQDGRCPGCIEADGRVPEWAESGRCRIHACTRDHGVQFCGLCAEFPCANLPSLISWNPDIVEQMTALRNEHGRIVDIVGDNYFGKWDKTRTACRGIILRDNRLLLSYETRTGQWMLPGGGLEDNEDERECCVREVAEETGFLIRPTECVLEIDEYYEDFKWVNRYFFGEVTGETAVQLTEREKEVGMEPRWLPLDEIIQIFSAHASYADTDEMRRGMYLREYTALRKLCGGVSSGRQVILLNGPSSSGKSTLAGELQALIKARKAEDYQVVSIDDFMETDPMETMYEDDVWAIAGDLCDRALDILASGSGVIIDHVITSERIFRQLKEMLYAYPLRTVHITCPPEILAERERARGDRCPGSAAASAQYLYPRDGYDLTVDTGMKSARENALAIAETVFE
;
A
#
# COMPACT_ATOMS: atom_id res chain seq x y z
N MET A 1 -14.24 0.04 7.10
CA MET A 1 -13.33 -0.40 6.04
C MET A 1 -13.80 -1.75 5.51
N THR A 2 -13.99 -1.87 4.22
CA THR A 2 -14.38 -3.13 3.58
C THR A 2 -13.16 -4.07 3.58
N GLU A 3 -13.33 -5.34 3.91
CA GLU A 3 -12.21 -6.28 3.89
C GLU A 3 -11.80 -6.56 2.43
N PHE A 4 -10.54 -6.27 2.08
CA PHE A 4 -10.02 -6.34 0.70
C PHE A 4 -10.30 -7.68 0.03
N SER A 5 -10.01 -8.80 0.74
CA SER A 5 -10.22 -10.16 0.24
C SER A 5 -11.67 -10.51 -0.09
N THR A 6 -12.63 -9.70 0.37
CA THR A 6 -14.07 -9.92 0.13
C THR A 6 -14.63 -9.09 -1.02
N ILE A 7 -13.83 -8.16 -1.59
CA ILE A 7 -14.23 -7.30 -2.70
C ILE A 7 -14.20 -8.11 -4.00
N THR A 8 -15.33 -8.20 -4.68
CA THR A 8 -15.42 -8.89 -5.98
C THR A 8 -14.90 -7.98 -7.11
N ALA A 9 -14.66 -8.55 -8.27
CA ALA A 9 -14.22 -7.83 -9.47
C ALA A 9 -15.07 -6.59 -9.82
N CYS A 10 -16.37 -6.62 -9.53
CA CYS A 10 -17.29 -5.50 -9.73
C CYS A 10 -17.46 -4.60 -8.49
N GLY A 11 -16.66 -4.77 -7.45
CA GLY A 11 -16.71 -3.96 -6.23
C GLY A 11 -17.81 -4.34 -5.25
N GLU A 12 -18.67 -5.30 -5.58
CA GLU A 12 -19.65 -5.78 -4.61
C GLU A 12 -18.99 -6.70 -3.59
N CYS A 13 -19.57 -6.80 -2.40
CA CYS A 13 -19.07 -7.66 -1.34
C CYS A 13 -19.96 -8.89 -1.18
N CYS A 14 -19.37 -10.08 -1.34
CA CYS A 14 -20.10 -11.33 -1.17
C CYS A 14 -20.45 -11.67 0.30
N THR A 15 -19.81 -11.05 1.27
CA THR A 15 -19.98 -11.38 2.70
C THR A 15 -21.42 -11.18 3.18
N GLY A 16 -22.11 -10.15 2.69
CA GLY A 16 -23.51 -9.86 3.02
C GLY A 16 -24.51 -10.34 1.98
N CYS A 17 -24.09 -11.00 0.91
CA CYS A 17 -24.97 -11.38 -0.20
C CYS A 17 -25.97 -12.48 0.18
N PRO A 18 -27.29 -12.22 0.13
CA PRO A 18 -28.31 -13.23 0.48
C PRO A 18 -28.21 -14.52 -0.33
N LYS A 19 -27.85 -14.43 -1.61
CA LYS A 19 -27.71 -15.60 -2.50
C LYS A 19 -26.56 -16.51 -2.09
N LYS A 20 -25.48 -15.94 -1.54
CA LYS A 20 -24.36 -16.71 -1.03
C LYS A 20 -24.71 -17.34 0.33
N GLN A 21 -25.38 -16.57 1.18
CA GLN A 21 -25.77 -17.04 2.52
C GLN A 21 -26.76 -18.22 2.47
N ASP A 22 -27.67 -18.24 1.49
CA ASP A 22 -28.65 -19.32 1.31
C ASP A 22 -28.19 -20.45 0.36
N GLY A 23 -26.91 -20.40 -0.07
CA GLY A 23 -26.28 -21.44 -0.88
C GLY A 23 -26.70 -21.46 -2.37
N ARG A 24 -27.45 -20.47 -2.84
CA ARG A 24 -27.83 -20.35 -4.25
C ARG A 24 -26.70 -19.89 -5.16
N CYS A 25 -25.67 -19.28 -4.61
CA CYS A 25 -24.50 -18.81 -5.31
C CYS A 25 -23.22 -19.21 -4.54
N PRO A 26 -22.20 -19.75 -5.22
CA PRO A 26 -20.93 -20.11 -4.57
C PRO A 26 -20.09 -18.91 -4.14
N GLY A 27 -20.37 -17.72 -4.67
CA GLY A 27 -19.55 -16.51 -4.52
C GLY A 27 -18.69 -16.25 -5.74
N CYS A 28 -18.51 -14.98 -6.08
CA CYS A 28 -17.76 -14.59 -7.27
C CYS A 28 -16.26 -14.93 -7.18
N ILE A 29 -15.69 -14.77 -6.01
CA ILE A 29 -14.26 -15.04 -5.78
C ILE A 29 -14.01 -16.54 -5.78
N GLU A 30 -14.74 -17.30 -4.97
CA GLU A 30 -14.59 -18.75 -4.81
C GLU A 30 -14.91 -19.54 -6.10
N ALA A 31 -15.80 -19.01 -6.92
CA ALA A 31 -16.17 -19.63 -8.19
C ALA A 31 -15.41 -19.06 -9.40
N ASP A 32 -14.40 -18.22 -9.16
CA ASP A 32 -13.62 -17.60 -10.25
C ASP A 32 -14.53 -16.95 -11.31
N GLY A 33 -15.50 -16.17 -10.84
CA GLY A 33 -16.48 -15.49 -11.70
C GLY A 33 -17.52 -16.41 -12.39
N ARG A 34 -17.51 -17.72 -12.13
CA ARG A 34 -18.47 -18.67 -12.67
C ARG A 34 -19.69 -18.80 -11.76
N VAL A 35 -20.52 -17.78 -11.78
CA VAL A 35 -21.73 -17.71 -10.95
C VAL A 35 -22.99 -17.85 -11.80
N PRO A 36 -24.16 -18.23 -11.19
CA PRO A 36 -25.39 -18.51 -11.92
C PRO A 36 -25.85 -17.43 -12.89
N GLU A 37 -25.62 -16.16 -12.56
CA GLU A 37 -25.99 -15.02 -13.39
C GLU A 37 -25.23 -14.97 -14.73
N TRP A 38 -24.07 -15.62 -14.81
CA TRP A 38 -23.21 -15.66 -16.00
C TRP A 38 -23.08 -17.07 -16.61
N ALA A 39 -24.01 -17.98 -16.28
CA ALA A 39 -23.97 -19.38 -16.74
C ALA A 39 -23.89 -19.50 -18.27
N GLU A 40 -24.59 -18.62 -19.01
CA GLU A 40 -24.58 -18.62 -20.47
C GLU A 40 -23.27 -18.19 -21.10
N SER A 41 -22.54 -17.28 -20.45
CA SER A 41 -21.23 -16.77 -20.91
C SER A 41 -20.03 -17.51 -20.28
N GLY A 42 -20.30 -18.46 -19.38
CA GLY A 42 -19.30 -19.28 -18.69
C GLY A 42 -18.55 -18.57 -17.55
N ARG A 43 -18.30 -17.26 -17.64
CA ARG A 43 -17.64 -16.44 -16.62
C ARG A 43 -18.14 -14.99 -16.69
N CYS A 44 -18.18 -14.32 -15.57
CA CYS A 44 -18.43 -12.88 -15.48
C CYS A 44 -17.39 -12.10 -16.29
N ARG A 45 -17.85 -11.21 -17.18
CA ARG A 45 -16.96 -10.41 -18.06
C ARG A 45 -16.08 -9.45 -17.29
N ILE A 46 -16.58 -8.90 -16.16
CA ILE A 46 -15.80 -8.00 -15.31
C ILE A 46 -14.71 -8.80 -14.61
N HIS A 47 -15.04 -9.97 -14.10
CA HIS A 47 -14.08 -10.86 -13.46
C HIS A 47 -12.98 -11.30 -14.46
N ALA A 48 -13.33 -11.62 -15.70
CA ALA A 48 -12.35 -11.90 -16.74
C ALA A 48 -11.44 -10.68 -17.01
N CYS A 49 -12.04 -9.48 -17.14
CA CYS A 49 -11.31 -8.25 -17.39
C CYS A 49 -10.33 -7.92 -16.24
N THR A 50 -10.76 -8.01 -14.98
CA THR A 50 -9.86 -7.76 -13.84
C THR A 50 -8.71 -8.77 -13.76
N ARG A 51 -8.95 -10.01 -14.18
CA ARG A 51 -7.90 -11.03 -14.32
C ARG A 51 -6.88 -10.66 -15.41
N ASP A 52 -7.37 -10.25 -16.58
CA ASP A 52 -6.50 -9.86 -17.69
C ASP A 52 -5.63 -8.63 -17.34
N HIS A 53 -6.09 -7.78 -16.40
CA HIS A 53 -5.37 -6.60 -15.93
C HIS A 53 -4.62 -6.83 -14.61
N GLY A 54 -4.66 -8.03 -14.03
CA GLY A 54 -3.94 -8.39 -12.80
C GLY A 54 -4.39 -7.63 -11.55
N VAL A 55 -5.68 -7.26 -11.46
CA VAL A 55 -6.22 -6.49 -10.33
C VAL A 55 -7.36 -7.21 -9.63
N GLN A 56 -7.47 -7.04 -8.30
CA GLN A 56 -8.55 -7.65 -7.50
C GLN A 56 -9.93 -7.16 -7.91
N PHE A 57 -10.10 -5.86 -8.13
CA PHE A 57 -11.36 -5.27 -8.57
C PHE A 57 -11.11 -4.12 -9.57
N CYS A 58 -12.13 -3.82 -10.35
CA CYS A 58 -12.02 -2.89 -11.49
C CYS A 58 -11.50 -1.49 -11.11
N GLY A 59 -11.79 -1.01 -9.90
CA GLY A 59 -11.32 0.29 -9.42
C GLY A 59 -9.79 0.41 -9.30
N LEU A 60 -9.06 -0.71 -9.13
CA LEU A 60 -7.60 -0.71 -9.09
C LEU A 60 -6.93 -0.75 -10.47
N CYS A 61 -7.72 -0.95 -11.53
CA CYS A 61 -7.20 -0.97 -12.90
C CYS A 61 -6.62 0.39 -13.30
N ALA A 62 -5.47 0.39 -13.97
CA ALA A 62 -4.84 1.62 -14.48
C ALA A 62 -5.72 2.36 -15.51
N GLU A 63 -6.63 1.65 -16.19
CA GLU A 63 -7.57 2.23 -17.15
C GLU A 63 -8.89 2.71 -16.51
N PHE A 64 -9.05 2.58 -15.20
CA PHE A 64 -10.27 2.99 -14.51
C PHE A 64 -10.39 4.53 -14.42
N PRO A 65 -11.60 5.12 -14.66
CA PRO A 65 -12.79 4.49 -15.25
C PRO A 65 -12.68 4.35 -16.77
N CYS A 66 -12.72 3.11 -17.26
CA CYS A 66 -12.62 2.86 -18.70
C CYS A 66 -13.96 3.04 -19.44
N ALA A 67 -13.88 3.27 -20.75
CA ALA A 67 -15.07 3.45 -21.59
C ALA A 67 -16.01 2.22 -21.62
N ASN A 68 -15.49 1.03 -21.30
CA ASN A 68 -16.26 -0.20 -21.29
C ASN A 68 -17.07 -0.40 -19.99
N LEU A 69 -16.69 0.24 -18.89
CA LEU A 69 -17.28 0.01 -17.58
C LEU A 69 -18.80 0.21 -17.54
N PRO A 70 -19.39 1.27 -18.11
CA PRO A 70 -20.84 1.44 -18.11
C PRO A 70 -21.60 0.33 -18.81
N SER A 71 -21.03 -0.26 -19.86
CA SER A 71 -21.65 -1.39 -20.59
C SER A 71 -21.53 -2.72 -19.87
N LEU A 72 -20.45 -2.91 -19.11
CA LEU A 72 -20.20 -4.12 -18.34
C LEU A 72 -21.02 -4.16 -17.05
N ILE A 73 -21.33 -3.01 -16.46
CA ILE A 73 -22.03 -2.87 -15.16
C ILE A 73 -23.28 -1.98 -15.34
N SER A 74 -24.08 -2.25 -16.36
CA SER A 74 -25.26 -1.44 -16.68
C SER A 74 -26.38 -1.51 -15.65
N TRP A 75 -26.35 -2.47 -14.71
CA TRP A 75 -27.33 -2.59 -13.63
C TRP A 75 -27.07 -1.69 -12.43
N ASN A 76 -25.87 -1.09 -12.34
CA ASN A 76 -25.49 -0.22 -11.24
C ASN A 76 -25.06 1.15 -11.79
N PRO A 77 -25.93 2.18 -11.75
CA PRO A 77 -25.61 3.51 -12.26
C PRO A 77 -24.52 4.22 -11.45
N ASP A 78 -24.33 3.84 -10.17
CA ASP A 78 -23.39 4.49 -9.25
C ASP A 78 -22.04 3.75 -9.21
N ILE A 79 -21.78 2.83 -10.15
CA ILE A 79 -20.62 1.96 -10.10
C ILE A 79 -19.28 2.70 -10.11
N VAL A 80 -19.17 3.79 -10.86
CA VAL A 80 -17.94 4.58 -10.91
C VAL A 80 -17.65 5.20 -9.56
N GLU A 81 -18.66 5.77 -8.89
CA GLU A 81 -18.53 6.36 -7.56
C GLU A 81 -18.13 5.31 -6.52
N GLN A 82 -18.81 4.15 -6.53
CA GLN A 82 -18.51 3.04 -5.60
C GLN A 82 -17.11 2.49 -5.81
N MET A 83 -16.70 2.29 -7.07
CA MET A 83 -15.36 1.83 -7.40
C MET A 83 -14.28 2.86 -7.05
N THR A 84 -14.56 4.16 -7.23
CA THR A 84 -13.67 5.23 -6.80
C THR A 84 -13.49 5.22 -5.29
N ALA A 85 -14.57 5.02 -4.53
CA ALA A 85 -14.49 4.92 -3.07
C ALA A 85 -13.62 3.72 -2.63
N LEU A 86 -13.80 2.55 -3.24
CA LEU A 86 -12.96 1.36 -2.97
C LEU A 86 -11.50 1.57 -3.39
N ARG A 87 -11.25 2.21 -4.53
CA ARG A 87 -9.90 2.59 -4.97
C ARG A 87 -9.22 3.52 -3.97
N ASN A 88 -9.93 4.53 -3.50
CA ASN A 88 -9.40 5.46 -2.50
C ASN A 88 -9.11 4.77 -1.16
N GLU A 89 -9.91 3.76 -0.81
CA GLU A 89 -9.70 2.96 0.40
C GLU A 89 -8.47 2.05 0.29
N HIS A 90 -8.28 1.39 -0.85
CA HIS A 90 -7.32 0.29 -0.99
C HIS A 90 -6.18 0.51 -1.99
N GLY A 91 -6.24 1.52 -2.84
CA GLY A 91 -5.23 1.76 -3.88
C GLY A 91 -4.22 2.83 -3.51
N ARG A 92 -3.19 2.94 -4.35
CA ARG A 92 -2.15 3.98 -4.28
C ARG A 92 -2.50 5.26 -5.03
N ILE A 93 -3.59 5.26 -5.78
CA ILE A 93 -4.14 6.44 -6.44
C ILE A 93 -5.45 6.78 -5.74
N VAL A 94 -5.54 8.00 -5.24
CA VAL A 94 -6.71 8.51 -4.52
C VAL A 94 -7.27 9.70 -5.29
N ASP A 95 -8.57 9.67 -5.60
CA ASP A 95 -9.26 10.80 -6.22
C ASP A 95 -10.00 11.62 -5.15
N ILE A 96 -9.74 12.92 -5.11
CA ILE A 96 -10.46 13.90 -4.31
C ILE A 96 -11.21 14.83 -5.24
N VAL A 97 -12.53 14.75 -5.24
CA VAL A 97 -13.39 15.57 -6.11
C VAL A 97 -14.00 16.69 -5.29
N GLY A 98 -13.67 17.93 -5.63
CA GLY A 98 -14.23 19.11 -5.00
C GLY A 98 -15.67 19.38 -5.46
N ASP A 99 -16.47 20.02 -4.59
CA ASP A 99 -17.87 20.34 -4.85
C ASP A 99 -18.08 21.28 -6.06
N ASN A 100 -17.02 22.02 -6.44
CA ASN A 100 -17.00 22.94 -7.57
C ASN A 100 -16.44 22.33 -8.87
N TYR A 101 -16.17 21.03 -8.93
CA TYR A 101 -15.65 20.37 -10.11
C TYR A 101 -16.67 20.36 -11.26
N PHE A 102 -16.23 20.73 -12.48
CA PHE A 102 -17.11 20.84 -13.65
C PHE A 102 -17.36 19.52 -14.40
N GLY A 103 -16.90 18.38 -13.84
CA GLY A 103 -17.03 17.06 -14.47
C GLY A 103 -16.06 16.79 -15.61
N LYS A 104 -15.14 17.73 -15.89
CA LYS A 104 -14.05 17.65 -16.86
C LYS A 104 -12.94 18.62 -16.47
N TRP A 105 -11.74 18.35 -16.93
CA TRP A 105 -10.61 19.27 -16.72
C TRP A 105 -9.92 19.56 -18.05
N ASP A 106 -9.44 20.77 -18.22
CA ASP A 106 -8.66 21.26 -19.36
C ASP A 106 -7.21 21.56 -18.96
N LYS A 107 -6.90 21.61 -17.66
CA LYS A 107 -5.59 21.92 -17.10
C LYS A 107 -5.16 20.83 -16.13
N THR A 108 -3.89 20.48 -16.18
CA THR A 108 -3.26 19.54 -15.25
C THR A 108 -1.95 20.13 -14.75
N ARG A 109 -1.69 19.97 -13.44
CA ARG A 109 -0.39 20.28 -12.84
C ARG A 109 0.02 19.16 -11.92
N THR A 110 1.28 18.72 -12.06
CA THR A 110 1.88 17.74 -11.15
C THR A 110 2.69 18.47 -10.08
N ALA A 111 2.60 17.99 -8.84
CA ALA A 111 3.40 18.44 -7.72
C ALA A 111 3.99 17.23 -6.98
N CYS A 112 5.22 17.36 -6.48
CA CYS A 112 5.94 16.32 -5.75
C CYS A 112 6.15 16.76 -4.30
N ARG A 113 5.83 15.85 -3.33
CA ARG A 113 5.83 16.17 -1.91
C ARG A 113 6.64 15.16 -1.11
N GLY A 114 7.46 15.67 -0.18
CA GLY A 114 8.28 14.86 0.70
C GLY A 114 7.60 14.57 2.04
N ILE A 115 7.58 13.29 2.44
CA ILE A 115 7.22 12.84 3.80
C ILE A 115 8.53 12.49 4.51
N ILE A 116 9.03 13.40 5.32
CA ILE A 116 10.33 13.26 6.01
C ILE A 116 10.08 13.05 7.49
N LEU A 117 10.36 11.85 7.96
CA LEU A 117 10.15 11.43 9.34
C LEU A 117 11.50 11.30 10.07
N ARG A 118 11.59 11.85 11.29
CA ARG A 118 12.70 11.66 12.22
C ARG A 118 12.16 11.61 13.63
N ASP A 119 12.43 10.56 14.39
CA ASP A 119 12.02 10.40 15.78
C ASP A 119 10.53 10.66 16.01
N ASN A 120 9.67 10.08 15.18
CA ASN A 120 8.20 10.26 15.15
C ASN A 120 7.75 11.73 14.97
N ARG A 121 8.60 12.55 14.39
CA ARG A 121 8.30 13.94 14.01
C ARG A 121 8.37 14.06 12.50
N LEU A 122 7.48 14.87 11.96
CA LEU A 122 7.36 15.14 10.53
C LEU A 122 7.92 16.53 10.22
N LEU A 123 8.72 16.63 9.15
CA LEU A 123 9.16 17.92 8.61
C LEU A 123 8.03 18.55 7.80
N LEU A 124 7.80 19.83 8.04
CA LEU A 124 6.71 20.62 7.43
C LEU A 124 7.24 21.96 6.98
N SER A 125 6.58 22.53 5.97
CA SER A 125 6.65 23.93 5.59
C SER A 125 5.50 24.66 6.30
N TYR A 126 5.83 25.70 7.05
CA TYR A 126 4.86 26.49 7.85
C TYR A 126 4.83 27.94 7.44
N GLU A 127 3.69 28.46 7.10
CA GLU A 127 3.47 29.86 6.81
C GLU A 127 3.12 30.63 8.09
N THR A 128 4.04 31.44 8.61
CA THR A 128 3.86 32.15 9.88
C THR A 128 2.76 33.21 9.87
N ARG A 129 2.48 33.80 8.70
CA ARG A 129 1.44 34.85 8.59
C ARG A 129 0.03 34.29 8.43
N THR A 130 -0.12 33.15 7.79
CA THR A 130 -1.44 32.53 7.54
C THR A 130 -1.77 31.43 8.55
N GLY A 131 -0.74 30.93 9.26
CA GLY A 131 -0.88 29.79 10.16
C GLY A 131 -1.09 28.47 9.42
N GLN A 132 -0.67 28.37 8.16
CA GLN A 132 -0.91 27.21 7.31
C GLN A 132 0.27 26.23 7.38
N TRP A 133 -0.07 24.95 7.51
CA TRP A 133 0.87 23.84 7.50
C TRP A 133 0.80 23.08 6.18
N MET A 134 1.92 22.60 5.68
CA MET A 134 2.00 21.82 4.44
C MET A 134 3.13 20.80 4.52
N LEU A 135 2.99 19.68 3.83
CA LEU A 135 4.15 18.86 3.49
C LEU A 135 5.04 19.63 2.50
N PRO A 136 6.36 19.63 2.68
CA PRO A 136 7.26 20.33 1.76
C PRO A 136 7.17 19.74 0.36
N GLY A 137 7.11 20.61 -0.64
CA GLY A 137 6.99 20.21 -2.02
C GLY A 137 6.23 21.19 -2.89
N GLY A 138 6.42 21.09 -4.20
CA GLY A 138 5.84 22.00 -5.17
C GLY A 138 5.76 21.40 -6.56
N GLY A 139 5.64 22.30 -7.55
CA GLY A 139 5.33 21.92 -8.92
C GLY A 139 6.51 21.32 -9.67
N LEU A 140 6.22 20.26 -10.43
CA LEU A 140 7.16 19.68 -11.39
C LEU A 140 7.48 20.71 -12.50
N GLU A 141 8.75 20.91 -12.75
CA GLU A 141 9.25 21.80 -13.80
C GLU A 141 9.63 21.03 -15.07
N ASP A 142 9.75 21.75 -16.19
CA ASP A 142 10.28 21.18 -17.42
C ASP A 142 11.75 20.74 -17.21
N ASN A 143 12.10 19.54 -17.66
CA ASN A 143 13.44 18.95 -17.61
C ASN A 143 13.90 18.37 -16.26
N GLU A 144 13.01 18.15 -15.30
CA GLU A 144 13.29 17.36 -14.11
C GLU A 144 12.34 16.15 -14.03
N ASP A 145 12.77 15.08 -13.38
CA ASP A 145 11.88 13.99 -13.00
C ASP A 145 11.22 14.28 -11.64
N GLU A 146 10.25 13.44 -11.26
CA GLU A 146 9.46 13.64 -10.05
C GLU A 146 10.27 13.53 -8.77
N ARG A 147 11.30 12.71 -8.77
CA ARG A 147 12.21 12.55 -7.61
C ARG A 147 13.12 13.76 -7.49
N GLU A 148 13.62 14.26 -8.62
CA GLU A 148 14.42 15.49 -8.68
C GLU A 148 13.59 16.69 -8.21
N CYS A 149 12.34 16.81 -8.64
CA CYS A 149 11.39 17.80 -8.16
C CYS A 149 11.21 17.73 -6.63
N CYS A 150 10.96 16.54 -6.09
CA CYS A 150 10.80 16.35 -4.65
C CYS A 150 12.07 16.79 -3.88
N VAL A 151 13.27 16.42 -4.37
CA VAL A 151 14.55 16.83 -3.76
C VAL A 151 14.73 18.33 -3.80
N ARG A 152 14.49 18.98 -4.93
CA ARG A 152 14.62 20.43 -5.12
C ARG A 152 13.69 21.19 -4.19
N GLU A 153 12.41 20.89 -4.23
CA GLU A 153 11.39 21.61 -3.45
C GLU A 153 11.62 21.46 -1.94
N VAL A 154 11.90 20.23 -1.46
CA VAL A 154 12.23 20.02 -0.04
C VAL A 154 13.45 20.84 0.36
N ALA A 155 14.49 20.87 -0.48
CA ALA A 155 15.69 21.64 -0.20
C ALA A 155 15.43 23.16 -0.21
N GLU A 156 14.66 23.68 -1.16
CA GLU A 156 14.33 25.10 -1.29
C GLU A 156 13.49 25.60 -0.10
N GLU A 157 12.44 24.86 0.27
CA GLU A 157 11.53 25.27 1.34
C GLU A 157 12.09 25.03 2.75
N THR A 158 12.89 23.96 2.93
CA THR A 158 13.25 23.51 4.28
C THR A 158 14.74 23.54 4.61
N GLY A 159 15.60 23.63 3.60
CA GLY A 159 17.04 23.56 3.77
C GLY A 159 17.58 22.15 4.02
N PHE A 160 16.76 21.10 3.88
CA PHE A 160 17.21 19.71 4.01
C PHE A 160 17.41 19.05 2.65
N LEU A 161 18.56 18.41 2.49
CA LEU A 161 18.82 17.51 1.35
C LEU A 161 18.30 16.12 1.69
N ILE A 162 17.57 15.52 0.78
CA ILE A 162 16.96 14.20 0.98
C ILE A 162 17.34 13.20 -0.11
N ARG A 163 17.28 11.93 0.22
CA ARG A 163 17.21 10.81 -0.73
C ARG A 163 15.78 10.30 -0.74
N PRO A 164 14.99 10.55 -1.81
CA PRO A 164 13.61 10.10 -1.89
C PRO A 164 13.52 8.63 -2.26
N THR A 165 12.42 7.99 -1.83
CA THR A 165 11.96 6.67 -2.31
C THR A 165 11.43 6.75 -3.75
N GLU A 166 10.87 5.66 -4.28
CA GLU A 166 9.92 5.75 -5.40
C GLU A 166 8.61 6.40 -4.90
N CYS A 167 7.75 6.81 -5.84
CA CYS A 167 6.43 7.35 -5.51
C CYS A 167 5.58 6.30 -4.77
N VAL A 168 5.16 6.62 -3.56
CA VAL A 168 4.41 5.69 -2.69
C VAL A 168 2.90 5.93 -2.69
N LEU A 169 2.47 7.12 -3.12
CA LEU A 169 1.06 7.50 -3.19
C LEU A 169 0.88 8.62 -4.22
N GLU A 170 -0.21 8.54 -5.00
CA GLU A 170 -0.68 9.64 -5.87
C GLU A 170 -2.06 10.08 -5.39
N ILE A 171 -2.27 11.39 -5.22
CA ILE A 171 -3.58 11.99 -4.95
C ILE A 171 -3.91 12.95 -6.06
N ASP A 172 -4.98 12.63 -6.79
CA ASP A 172 -5.55 13.44 -7.84
C ASP A 172 -6.68 14.30 -7.27
N GLU A 173 -6.53 15.61 -7.35
CA GLU A 173 -7.55 16.55 -6.90
C GLU A 173 -8.22 17.21 -8.11
N TYR A 174 -9.55 17.30 -8.07
CA TYR A 174 -10.36 17.86 -9.16
C TYR A 174 -11.19 19.01 -8.63
N TYR A 175 -10.88 20.24 -9.09
CA TYR A 175 -11.60 21.47 -8.77
C TYR A 175 -11.81 22.28 -10.03
N GLU A 176 -13.01 22.79 -10.26
CA GLU A 176 -13.39 23.58 -11.44
C GLU A 176 -13.02 22.84 -12.76
N ASP A 177 -12.11 23.38 -13.58
CA ASP A 177 -11.56 22.80 -14.81
C ASP A 177 -10.13 22.27 -14.64
N PHE A 178 -9.69 22.04 -13.40
CA PHE A 178 -8.32 21.71 -13.04
C PHE A 178 -8.18 20.32 -12.45
N LYS A 179 -7.14 19.58 -12.86
CA LYS A 179 -6.65 18.38 -12.21
C LYS A 179 -5.27 18.66 -11.59
N TRP A 180 -5.15 18.45 -10.28
CA TRP A 180 -3.89 18.50 -9.57
C TRP A 180 -3.44 17.08 -9.26
N VAL A 181 -2.27 16.66 -9.77
CA VAL A 181 -1.65 15.37 -9.47
C VAL A 181 -0.61 15.59 -8.39
N ASN A 182 -0.81 15.04 -7.20
CA ASN A 182 0.14 15.16 -6.10
C ASN A 182 0.80 13.81 -5.84
N ARG A 183 2.12 13.75 -5.97
CA ARG A 183 2.93 12.55 -5.78
C ARG A 183 3.75 12.63 -4.52
N TYR A 184 3.68 11.58 -3.71
CA TYR A 184 4.29 11.53 -2.39
C TYR A 184 5.45 10.56 -2.34
N PHE A 185 6.52 11.01 -1.71
CA PHE A 185 7.77 10.27 -1.56
C PHE A 185 8.19 10.30 -0.09
N PHE A 186 8.59 9.17 0.47
CA PHE A 186 9.36 9.24 1.71
C PHE A 186 10.77 9.76 1.42
N GLY A 187 11.35 10.52 2.37
CA GLY A 187 12.68 11.08 2.21
C GLY A 187 13.57 10.84 3.42
N GLU A 188 14.76 10.28 3.20
CA GLU A 188 15.82 10.20 4.20
C GLU A 188 16.69 11.44 4.11
N VAL A 189 16.88 12.17 5.23
CA VAL A 189 17.76 13.33 5.26
C VAL A 189 19.22 12.90 5.11
N THR A 190 19.88 13.47 4.09
CA THR A 190 21.28 13.18 3.77
C THR A 190 22.21 14.34 4.04
N GLY A 191 21.68 15.55 4.24
CA GLY A 191 22.46 16.76 4.50
C GLY A 191 21.59 17.99 4.65
N GLU A 192 22.22 19.15 4.68
CA GLU A 192 21.56 20.46 4.78
C GLU A 192 22.11 21.43 3.73
N THR A 193 21.29 22.41 3.35
CA THR A 193 21.62 23.48 2.43
C THR A 193 20.94 24.78 2.87
N ALA A 194 21.20 25.87 2.16
CA ALA A 194 20.49 27.13 2.41
C ALA A 194 19.07 27.07 1.83
N VAL A 195 18.09 27.54 2.59
CA VAL A 195 16.70 27.74 2.14
C VAL A 195 16.67 28.75 0.99
N GLN A 196 15.88 28.47 -0.06
CA GLN A 196 15.77 29.29 -1.28
C GLN A 196 14.30 29.57 -1.60
N LEU A 197 13.67 30.40 -0.77
CA LEU A 197 12.25 30.73 -0.92
C LEU A 197 11.99 31.67 -2.10
N THR A 198 10.88 31.44 -2.79
CA THR A 198 10.30 32.38 -3.73
C THR A 198 9.82 33.67 -3.04
N GLU A 199 9.55 34.72 -3.79
CA GLU A 199 9.06 35.98 -3.20
C GLU A 199 7.73 35.78 -2.45
N ARG A 200 6.83 34.96 -2.97
CA ARG A 200 5.55 34.64 -2.29
C ARG A 200 5.78 33.93 -0.96
N GLU A 201 6.67 32.95 -0.92
CA GLU A 201 6.98 32.19 0.31
C GLU A 201 7.64 33.08 1.38
N LYS A 202 8.50 34.01 0.96
CA LYS A 202 9.02 35.05 1.85
C LYS A 202 7.91 35.98 2.36
N GLU A 203 6.97 36.35 1.50
CA GLU A 203 5.84 37.19 1.89
C GLU A 203 4.93 36.53 2.93
N VAL A 204 4.66 35.23 2.83
CA VAL A 204 3.86 34.48 3.83
C VAL A 204 4.69 34.03 5.04
N GLY A 205 5.99 34.24 5.00
CA GLY A 205 6.92 33.90 6.08
C GLY A 205 7.06 32.38 6.25
N MET A 206 7.32 31.68 5.14
CA MET A 206 7.52 30.24 5.17
C MET A 206 8.79 29.86 5.92
N GLU A 207 8.69 28.85 6.78
CA GLU A 207 9.81 28.32 7.54
C GLU A 207 9.64 26.81 7.79
N PRO A 208 10.75 26.03 7.86
CA PRO A 208 10.68 24.62 8.19
C PRO A 208 10.38 24.40 9.67
N ARG A 209 9.53 23.42 9.97
CA ARG A 209 9.21 23.01 11.34
C ARG A 209 9.07 21.49 11.47
N TRP A 210 9.51 20.97 12.62
CA TRP A 210 9.33 19.58 13.00
C TRP A 210 8.24 19.46 14.04
N LEU A 211 7.12 18.78 13.72
CA LEU A 211 6.04 18.49 14.65
C LEU A 211 5.90 16.99 14.89
N PRO A 212 5.39 16.57 16.07
CA PRO A 212 4.96 15.20 16.28
C PRO A 212 3.94 14.78 15.22
N LEU A 213 4.07 13.57 14.69
CA LEU A 213 3.22 13.08 13.60
C LEU A 213 1.73 13.11 13.97
N ASP A 214 1.39 12.74 15.22
CA ASP A 214 -0.01 12.75 15.70
C ASP A 214 -0.61 14.14 15.72
N GLU A 215 0.20 15.13 16.16
CA GLU A 215 -0.24 16.52 16.24
C GLU A 215 -0.60 17.06 14.86
N ILE A 216 0.23 16.78 13.83
CA ILE A 216 -0.04 17.24 12.48
C ILE A 216 -1.20 16.48 11.81
N ILE A 217 -1.33 15.18 12.05
CA ILE A 217 -2.51 14.42 11.59
C ILE A 217 -3.78 15.01 12.21
N GLN A 218 -3.76 15.39 13.48
CA GLN A 218 -4.89 16.05 14.13
C GLN A 218 -5.18 17.43 13.53
N ILE A 219 -4.15 18.24 13.24
CA ILE A 219 -4.31 19.55 12.57
C ILE A 219 -4.98 19.35 11.20
N PHE A 220 -4.48 18.45 10.37
CA PHE A 220 -5.07 18.21 9.04
C PHE A 220 -6.46 17.57 9.11
N SER A 221 -6.78 16.78 10.14
CA SER A 221 -8.11 16.20 10.31
C SER A 221 -9.21 17.24 10.48
N ALA A 222 -8.85 18.48 10.86
CA ALA A 222 -9.78 19.60 10.99
C ALA A 222 -10.16 20.24 9.64
N HIS A 223 -9.77 19.65 8.48
CA HIS A 223 -10.03 20.21 7.14
C HIS A 223 -11.48 20.66 6.92
N ALA A 224 -12.46 19.88 7.40
CA ALA A 224 -13.88 20.20 7.21
C ALA A 224 -14.30 21.54 7.88
N SER A 225 -13.57 22.02 8.89
CA SER A 225 -13.87 23.30 9.56
C SER A 225 -13.61 24.53 8.67
N TYR A 226 -12.91 24.35 7.55
CA TYR A 226 -12.60 25.41 6.59
C TYR A 226 -13.58 25.48 5.42
N ALA A 227 -14.58 24.60 5.33
CA ALA A 227 -15.49 24.48 4.18
C ALA A 227 -16.16 25.82 3.77
N ASP A 228 -16.59 26.62 4.75
CA ASP A 228 -17.29 27.88 4.50
C ASP A 228 -16.37 29.12 4.49
N THR A 229 -15.10 28.97 4.84
CA THR A 229 -14.19 30.11 5.08
C THR A 229 -12.96 30.13 4.19
N ASP A 230 -12.40 28.97 3.84
CA ASP A 230 -11.16 28.82 3.09
C ASP A 230 -11.12 27.46 2.37
N GLU A 231 -11.77 27.38 1.22
CA GLU A 231 -11.89 26.15 0.43
C GLU A 231 -10.53 25.63 -0.03
N MET A 232 -9.57 26.51 -0.31
CA MET A 232 -8.22 26.10 -0.70
C MET A 232 -7.51 25.39 0.45
N ARG A 233 -7.59 25.92 1.66
CA ARG A 233 -7.05 25.27 2.87
C ARG A 233 -7.78 23.97 3.16
N ARG A 234 -9.10 23.93 3.01
CA ARG A 234 -9.90 22.71 3.16
C ARG A 234 -9.38 21.60 2.27
N GLY A 235 -9.26 21.86 0.98
CA GLY A 235 -8.78 20.90 0.00
C GLY A 235 -7.36 20.40 0.32
N MET A 236 -6.44 21.33 0.56
CA MET A 236 -5.07 21.00 0.90
C MET A 236 -4.96 20.18 2.19
N TYR A 237 -5.67 20.55 3.25
CA TYR A 237 -5.63 19.78 4.51
C TYR A 237 -6.29 18.41 4.37
N LEU A 238 -7.37 18.27 3.58
CA LEU A 238 -7.96 16.98 3.26
C LEU A 238 -6.96 16.07 2.53
N ARG A 239 -6.26 16.60 1.54
CA ARG A 239 -5.22 15.88 0.80
C ARG A 239 -4.09 15.39 1.72
N GLU A 240 -3.51 16.30 2.54
CA GLU A 240 -2.40 15.94 3.44
C GLU A 240 -2.87 14.96 4.54
N TYR A 241 -4.09 15.15 5.06
CA TYR A 241 -4.70 14.20 5.99
C TYR A 241 -4.83 12.80 5.38
N THR A 242 -5.33 12.72 4.14
CA THR A 242 -5.49 11.47 3.41
C THR A 242 -4.15 10.78 3.21
N ALA A 243 -3.13 11.52 2.76
CA ALA A 243 -1.79 10.98 2.55
C ALA A 243 -1.20 10.42 3.87
N LEU A 244 -1.19 11.22 4.93
CA LEU A 244 -0.59 10.80 6.20
C LEU A 244 -1.37 9.67 6.88
N ARG A 245 -2.71 9.68 6.80
CA ARG A 245 -3.51 8.57 7.33
C ARG A 245 -3.24 7.26 6.61
N LYS A 246 -3.11 7.31 5.29
CA LYS A 246 -2.85 6.13 4.47
C LYS A 246 -1.44 5.58 4.70
N LEU A 247 -0.44 6.43 4.69
CA LEU A 247 0.97 6.02 4.74
C LEU A 247 1.55 5.89 6.15
N CYS A 248 1.04 6.64 7.12
CA CYS A 248 1.63 6.77 8.45
C CYS A 248 0.63 6.57 9.60
N GLY A 249 -0.61 6.20 9.31
CA GLY A 249 -1.72 6.22 10.28
C GLY A 249 -1.53 5.36 11.52
N GLY A 250 -0.68 4.34 11.47
CA GLY A 250 -0.37 3.45 12.60
C GLY A 250 1.01 3.67 13.23
N VAL A 251 1.80 4.63 12.74
CA VAL A 251 3.19 4.83 13.21
C VAL A 251 3.26 5.09 14.71
N SER A 252 2.40 5.95 15.21
CA SER A 252 2.37 6.33 16.63
C SER A 252 1.87 5.21 17.54
N SER A 253 1.21 4.19 17.03
CA SER A 253 0.83 3.01 17.81
C SER A 253 2.01 2.09 18.11
N GLY A 254 3.20 2.38 17.57
CA GLY A 254 4.40 1.56 17.71
C GLY A 254 4.30 0.21 17.00
N ARG A 255 3.35 0.06 16.09
CA ARG A 255 3.17 -1.19 15.33
C ARG A 255 4.30 -1.37 14.33
N GLN A 256 4.66 -2.62 14.09
CA GLN A 256 5.77 -2.98 13.20
C GLN A 256 5.34 -4.05 12.21
N VAL A 257 6.16 -4.19 11.19
CA VAL A 257 6.04 -5.20 10.14
C VAL A 257 7.06 -6.30 10.37
N ILE A 258 6.60 -7.55 10.37
CA ILE A 258 7.47 -8.74 10.44
C ILE A 258 7.42 -9.41 9.07
N LEU A 259 8.52 -9.35 8.32
CA LEU A 259 8.63 -10.00 7.02
C LEU A 259 9.23 -11.39 7.18
N LEU A 260 8.45 -12.43 6.91
CA LEU A 260 8.91 -13.80 6.79
C LEU A 260 9.28 -14.06 5.34
N ASN A 261 10.58 -14.09 5.03
CA ASN A 261 11.08 -14.34 3.69
C ASN A 261 11.84 -15.68 3.61
N GLY A 262 11.47 -16.50 2.67
CA GLY A 262 12.08 -17.82 2.50
C GLY A 262 11.53 -18.55 1.29
N PRO A 263 12.11 -19.68 0.88
CA PRO A 263 11.70 -20.38 -0.33
C PRO A 263 10.26 -20.92 -0.24
N SER A 264 9.67 -21.18 -1.39
CA SER A 264 8.41 -21.92 -1.49
C SER A 264 8.49 -23.22 -0.71
N SER A 265 7.39 -23.66 -0.12
CA SER A 265 7.31 -24.90 0.70
C SER A 265 8.18 -24.94 1.96
N SER A 266 8.80 -23.82 2.36
CA SER A 266 9.58 -23.75 3.60
C SER A 266 8.74 -23.76 4.89
N GLY A 267 7.41 -23.65 4.82
CA GLY A 267 6.53 -23.64 5.98
C GLY A 267 6.28 -22.25 6.57
N LYS A 268 6.53 -21.18 5.83
CA LYS A 268 6.29 -19.79 6.23
C LYS A 268 4.85 -19.54 6.69
N SER A 269 3.86 -19.97 5.93
CA SER A 269 2.44 -19.72 6.23
C SER A 269 2.01 -20.39 7.56
N THR A 270 2.49 -21.60 7.83
CA THR A 270 2.29 -22.28 9.12
C THR A 270 2.96 -21.49 10.24
N LEU A 271 4.19 -21.03 10.02
CA LEU A 271 4.95 -20.24 10.99
C LEU A 271 4.29 -18.87 11.24
N ALA A 272 3.76 -18.22 10.19
CA ALA A 272 3.04 -16.95 10.32
C ALA A 272 1.80 -17.09 11.22
N GLY A 273 0.98 -18.15 11.04
CA GLY A 273 -0.18 -18.42 11.89
C GLY A 273 0.20 -18.71 13.34
N GLU A 274 1.26 -19.50 13.59
CA GLU A 274 1.77 -19.76 14.94
C GLU A 274 2.31 -18.49 15.61
N LEU A 275 3.02 -17.65 14.85
CA LEU A 275 3.56 -16.38 15.35
C LEU A 275 2.42 -15.41 15.71
N GLN A 276 1.41 -15.28 14.85
CA GLN A 276 0.21 -14.47 15.12
C GLN A 276 -0.49 -14.93 16.42
N ALA A 277 -0.75 -16.22 16.55
CA ALA A 277 -1.40 -16.78 17.73
C ALA A 277 -0.56 -16.54 19.01
N LEU A 278 0.76 -16.68 18.91
CA LEU A 278 1.68 -16.46 20.02
C LEU A 278 1.72 -14.99 20.46
N ILE A 279 1.80 -14.04 19.53
CA ILE A 279 1.80 -12.62 19.83
C ILE A 279 0.49 -12.23 20.53
N LYS A 280 -0.63 -12.66 20.01
CA LYS A 280 -1.95 -12.41 20.60
C LYS A 280 -2.05 -12.94 22.04
N ALA A 281 -1.51 -14.15 22.28
CA ALA A 281 -1.56 -14.76 23.60
C ALA A 281 -0.62 -14.10 24.63
N ARG A 282 0.55 -13.61 24.20
CA ARG A 282 1.59 -13.09 25.13
C ARG A 282 1.54 -11.58 25.34
N LYS A 283 1.22 -10.82 24.29
CA LYS A 283 1.29 -9.36 24.30
C LYS A 283 -0.10 -8.69 24.32
N ALA A 284 -1.17 -9.45 24.09
CA ALA A 284 -2.52 -8.92 23.83
C ALA A 284 -2.54 -7.92 22.65
N GLU A 285 -1.57 -8.05 21.74
CA GLU A 285 -1.45 -7.25 20.54
C GLU A 285 -2.09 -7.98 19.36
N ASP A 286 -2.74 -7.23 18.50
CA ASP A 286 -3.33 -7.79 17.28
C ASP A 286 -2.35 -7.64 16.12
N TYR A 287 -2.05 -8.76 15.47
CA TYR A 287 -1.26 -8.84 14.25
C TYR A 287 -2.07 -9.59 13.20
N GLN A 288 -2.05 -9.12 11.96
CA GLN A 288 -2.68 -9.81 10.85
C GLN A 288 -1.61 -10.38 9.93
N VAL A 289 -1.88 -11.56 9.36
CA VAL A 289 -1.02 -12.18 8.36
C VAL A 289 -1.49 -11.71 6.98
N VAL A 290 -0.54 -11.30 6.14
CA VAL A 290 -0.75 -10.97 4.74
C VAL A 290 0.21 -11.82 3.92
N SER A 291 -0.31 -12.69 3.08
CA SER A 291 0.50 -13.57 2.23
C SER A 291 0.50 -13.07 0.80
N ILE A 292 1.66 -13.15 0.12
CA ILE A 292 1.70 -12.88 -1.32
C ILE A 292 0.79 -13.84 -2.10
N ASP A 293 0.62 -15.06 -1.60
CA ASP A 293 -0.26 -16.06 -2.21
C ASP A 293 -1.74 -15.62 -2.21
N ASP A 294 -2.18 -14.72 -1.31
CA ASP A 294 -3.55 -14.20 -1.25
C ASP A 294 -3.88 -13.30 -2.46
N PHE A 295 -2.86 -12.78 -3.13
CA PHE A 295 -2.96 -11.91 -4.30
C PHE A 295 -2.61 -12.63 -5.61
N MET A 296 -2.12 -13.87 -5.51
CA MET A 296 -1.70 -14.68 -6.64
C MET A 296 -2.88 -15.54 -7.11
N GLU A 297 -3.51 -15.12 -8.20
CA GLU A 297 -4.63 -15.85 -8.80
C GLU A 297 -4.20 -16.66 -10.02
N THR A 298 -3.01 -17.23 -10.01
CA THR A 298 -2.47 -17.99 -11.14
C THR A 298 -2.74 -19.48 -11.04
N ASP A 299 -2.94 -20.12 -12.20
CA ASP A 299 -2.81 -21.57 -12.31
C ASP A 299 -1.41 -21.94 -11.80
N PRO A 300 -1.27 -22.90 -10.88
CA PRO A 300 0.04 -23.34 -10.36
C PRO A 300 1.06 -23.77 -11.44
N MET A 301 0.60 -23.98 -12.66
CA MET A 301 1.41 -24.35 -13.83
C MET A 301 1.79 -23.13 -14.69
N GLU A 302 1.34 -21.94 -14.37
CA GLU A 302 1.62 -20.72 -15.13
C GLU A 302 2.94 -20.09 -14.65
N THR A 303 3.75 -19.60 -15.60
CA THR A 303 4.99 -18.90 -15.29
C THR A 303 4.69 -17.47 -14.90
N MET A 304 5.01 -17.06 -13.68
CA MET A 304 4.97 -15.68 -13.25
C MET A 304 6.27 -14.96 -13.56
N TYR A 305 6.16 -13.79 -14.16
CA TYR A 305 7.29 -12.90 -14.41
C TYR A 305 7.51 -11.94 -13.24
N GLU A 306 8.68 -11.33 -13.17
CA GLU A 306 9.02 -10.36 -12.12
C GLU A 306 8.06 -9.17 -12.08
N ASP A 307 7.61 -8.69 -13.25
CA ASP A 307 6.67 -7.57 -13.32
C ASP A 307 5.31 -7.92 -12.72
N ASP A 308 4.82 -9.15 -12.89
CA ASP A 308 3.58 -9.62 -12.29
C ASP A 308 3.70 -9.65 -10.76
N VAL A 309 4.79 -10.22 -10.26
CA VAL A 309 5.05 -10.28 -8.80
C VAL A 309 5.27 -8.87 -8.24
N TRP A 310 5.89 -7.96 -8.99
CA TRP A 310 6.10 -6.58 -8.56
C TRP A 310 4.77 -5.82 -8.43
N ALA A 311 3.83 -6.00 -9.35
CA ALA A 311 2.51 -5.41 -9.26
C ALA A 311 1.74 -5.93 -8.03
N ILE A 312 1.70 -7.25 -7.86
CA ILE A 312 1.04 -7.93 -6.73
C ILE A 312 1.67 -7.53 -5.39
N ALA A 313 3.01 -7.41 -5.32
CA ALA A 313 3.70 -6.96 -4.12
C ALA A 313 3.31 -5.52 -3.73
N GLY A 314 2.94 -4.69 -4.70
CA GLY A 314 2.35 -3.38 -4.44
C GLY A 314 1.01 -3.48 -3.71
N ASP A 315 0.10 -4.33 -4.18
CA ASP A 315 -1.21 -4.54 -3.55
C ASP A 315 -1.09 -5.15 -2.15
N LEU A 316 -0.13 -6.06 -1.96
CA LEU A 316 0.23 -6.58 -0.63
C LEU A 316 0.67 -5.45 0.32
N CYS A 317 1.50 -4.52 -0.15
CA CYS A 317 1.95 -3.38 0.65
C CYS A 317 0.79 -2.44 0.99
N ASP A 318 -0.13 -2.15 0.06
CA ASP A 318 -1.32 -1.34 0.31
C ASP A 318 -2.20 -2.00 1.39
N ARG A 319 -2.40 -3.31 1.32
CA ARG A 319 -3.11 -4.07 2.35
C ARG A 319 -2.41 -4.02 3.71
N ALA A 320 -1.09 -4.13 3.73
CA ALA A 320 -0.31 -4.01 4.95
C ALA A 320 -0.47 -2.60 5.58
N LEU A 321 -0.45 -1.53 4.78
CA LEU A 321 -0.67 -0.16 5.23
C LEU A 321 -2.08 0.04 5.83
N ASP A 322 -3.13 -0.53 5.22
CA ASP A 322 -4.49 -0.47 5.74
C ASP A 322 -4.60 -1.14 7.13
N ILE A 323 -3.96 -2.29 7.31
CA ILE A 323 -3.91 -3.01 8.59
C ILE A 323 -3.17 -2.17 9.64
N LEU A 324 -2.01 -1.62 9.28
CA LEU A 324 -1.22 -0.76 10.16
C LEU A 324 -1.99 0.49 10.56
N ALA A 325 -2.69 1.13 9.61
CA ALA A 325 -3.54 2.29 9.86
C ALA A 325 -4.73 1.98 10.78
N SER A 326 -5.20 0.73 10.79
CA SER A 326 -6.24 0.27 11.73
C SER A 326 -5.72 0.02 13.16
N GLY A 327 -4.40 0.11 13.38
CA GLY A 327 -3.75 -0.08 14.67
C GLY A 327 -3.30 -1.52 14.95
N SER A 328 -3.36 -2.41 13.97
CA SER A 328 -2.82 -3.77 14.05
C SER A 328 -1.39 -3.83 13.51
N GLY A 329 -0.56 -4.76 13.99
CA GLY A 329 0.71 -5.10 13.37
C GLY A 329 0.53 -6.05 12.18
N VAL A 330 1.57 -6.21 11.36
CA VAL A 330 1.51 -7.05 10.16
C VAL A 330 2.62 -8.10 10.15
N ILE A 331 2.26 -9.33 9.80
CA ILE A 331 3.18 -10.41 9.46
C ILE A 331 3.04 -10.65 7.95
N ILE A 332 4.09 -10.37 7.19
CA ILE A 332 4.12 -10.60 5.74
C ILE A 332 4.75 -11.97 5.47
N ASP A 333 4.02 -12.85 4.78
CA ASP A 333 4.51 -14.11 4.23
C ASP A 333 4.83 -13.92 2.74
N HIS A 334 6.12 -13.91 2.41
CA HIS A 334 6.56 -13.67 1.03
C HIS A 334 7.70 -14.58 0.61
N VAL A 335 7.84 -14.77 -0.71
CA VAL A 335 9.00 -15.37 -1.38
C VAL A 335 9.60 -14.28 -2.27
N ILE A 336 10.52 -13.50 -1.72
CA ILE A 336 11.15 -12.42 -2.46
C ILE A 336 12.39 -12.95 -3.19
N THR A 337 12.39 -12.87 -4.51
CA THR A 337 13.49 -13.34 -5.37
C THR A 337 14.15 -12.21 -6.16
N SER A 338 13.75 -10.97 -5.94
CA SER A 338 14.20 -9.80 -6.68
C SER A 338 14.54 -8.63 -5.74
N GLU A 339 15.64 -7.94 -6.04
CA GLU A 339 16.01 -6.70 -5.36
C GLU A 339 14.95 -5.61 -5.54
N ARG A 340 14.37 -5.53 -6.73
CA ARG A 340 13.31 -4.56 -7.06
C ARG A 340 12.10 -4.71 -6.16
N ILE A 341 11.63 -5.94 -5.96
CA ILE A 341 10.47 -6.24 -5.08
C ILE A 341 10.79 -5.94 -3.62
N PHE A 342 11.98 -6.34 -3.16
CA PHE A 342 12.39 -6.05 -1.78
C PHE A 342 12.50 -4.56 -1.49
N ARG A 343 13.05 -3.80 -2.46
CA ARG A 343 13.14 -2.33 -2.37
C ARG A 343 11.76 -1.70 -2.33
N GLN A 344 10.83 -2.09 -3.21
CA GLN A 344 9.45 -1.62 -3.21
C GLN A 344 8.79 -1.79 -1.84
N LEU A 345 8.89 -2.98 -1.25
CA LEU A 345 8.33 -3.26 0.08
C LEU A 345 8.95 -2.34 1.14
N LYS A 346 10.26 -2.16 1.15
CA LYS A 346 10.95 -1.26 2.09
C LYS A 346 10.54 0.20 1.92
N GLU A 347 10.35 0.65 0.70
CA GLU A 347 9.98 2.03 0.38
C GLU A 347 8.53 2.31 0.74
N MET A 348 7.60 1.43 0.38
CA MET A 348 6.19 1.60 0.71
C MET A 348 5.91 1.52 2.22
N LEU A 349 6.64 0.68 2.95
CA LEU A 349 6.50 0.52 4.40
C LEU A 349 7.53 1.34 5.19
N TYR A 350 8.15 2.34 4.57
CA TYR A 350 9.26 3.13 5.12
C TYR A 350 8.97 3.74 6.49
N ALA A 351 7.73 4.16 6.74
CA ALA A 351 7.32 4.78 7.99
C ALA A 351 7.30 3.82 9.19
N TYR A 352 7.33 2.51 8.95
CA TYR A 352 7.15 1.50 9.97
C TYR A 352 8.43 0.71 10.23
N PRO A 353 8.71 0.33 11.50
CA PRO A 353 9.80 -0.60 11.79
C PRO A 353 9.58 -1.93 11.07
N LEU A 354 10.50 -2.28 10.17
CA LEU A 354 10.50 -3.55 9.43
C LEU A 354 11.50 -4.52 10.07
N ARG A 355 11.01 -5.69 10.49
CA ARG A 355 11.81 -6.80 10.99
C ARG A 355 11.83 -7.91 9.95
N THR A 356 13.01 -8.24 9.47
CA THR A 356 13.21 -9.23 8.40
C THR A 356 13.67 -10.55 8.96
N VAL A 357 12.93 -11.62 8.67
CA VAL A 357 13.22 -12.97 9.14
C VAL A 357 13.48 -13.89 7.94
N HIS A 358 14.68 -14.45 7.88
CA HIS A 358 15.04 -15.45 6.88
C HIS A 358 14.54 -16.84 7.33
N ILE A 359 13.69 -17.46 6.52
CA ILE A 359 13.18 -18.80 6.76
C ILE A 359 13.97 -19.77 5.89
N THR A 360 14.77 -20.62 6.55
CA THR A 360 15.53 -21.68 5.91
C THR A 360 14.85 -23.03 6.10
N CYS A 361 15.15 -23.96 5.20
CA CYS A 361 14.76 -25.36 5.28
C CYS A 361 15.70 -26.19 4.42
N PRO A 362 16.15 -27.36 4.88
CA PRO A 362 17.00 -28.26 4.09
C PRO A 362 16.37 -28.61 2.73
N PRO A 363 17.17 -28.67 1.64
CA PRO A 363 16.64 -28.90 0.29
C PRO A 363 15.82 -30.19 0.14
N GLU A 364 16.20 -31.24 0.84
CA GLU A 364 15.50 -32.52 0.82
C GLU A 364 14.10 -32.41 1.40
N ILE A 365 13.95 -31.65 2.52
CA ILE A 365 12.67 -31.40 3.18
C ILE A 365 11.82 -30.47 2.32
N LEU A 366 12.40 -29.45 1.69
CA LEU A 366 11.69 -28.59 0.73
C LEU A 366 11.07 -29.40 -0.40
N ALA A 367 11.86 -30.29 -1.04
CA ALA A 367 11.41 -31.13 -2.13
C ALA A 367 10.34 -32.15 -1.70
N GLU A 368 10.40 -32.66 -0.48
CA GLU A 368 9.37 -33.54 0.10
C GLU A 368 8.05 -32.78 0.32
N ARG A 369 8.12 -31.60 0.94
CA ARG A 369 6.95 -30.76 1.22
C ARG A 369 6.30 -30.26 -0.06
N GLU A 370 7.09 -29.87 -1.09
CA GLU A 370 6.58 -29.47 -2.41
C GLU A 370 5.77 -30.58 -3.06
N ARG A 371 6.32 -31.82 -3.06
CA ARG A 371 5.61 -32.99 -3.61
C ARG A 371 4.33 -33.32 -2.84
N ALA A 372 4.35 -33.16 -1.52
CA ALA A 372 3.18 -33.44 -0.67
C ALA A 372 2.05 -32.44 -0.87
N ARG A 373 2.36 -31.18 -1.18
CA ARG A 373 1.34 -30.14 -1.47
C ARG A 373 0.62 -30.41 -2.78
N GLY A 374 1.34 -30.71 -3.86
CA GLY A 374 0.78 -31.00 -5.18
C GLY A 374 0.13 -29.82 -5.92
N ASP A 375 0.16 -28.62 -5.32
CA ASP A 375 -0.43 -27.38 -5.83
C ASP A 375 0.62 -26.37 -6.34
N ARG A 376 1.86 -26.82 -6.53
CA ARG A 376 2.98 -25.98 -6.99
C ARG A 376 3.68 -26.62 -8.18
N CYS A 377 4.24 -25.79 -9.04
CA CYS A 377 5.09 -26.25 -10.14
C CYS A 377 6.31 -27.00 -9.58
N PRO A 378 6.58 -28.23 -10.01
CA PRO A 378 7.73 -29.00 -9.55
C PRO A 378 9.05 -28.24 -9.75
N GLY A 379 9.86 -28.14 -8.69
CA GLY A 379 11.14 -27.40 -8.68
C GLY A 379 11.05 -25.95 -8.25
N SER A 380 9.84 -25.42 -7.99
CA SER A 380 9.66 -24.05 -7.54
C SER A 380 10.34 -23.76 -6.19
N ALA A 381 10.37 -24.75 -5.30
CA ALA A 381 11.06 -24.63 -4.01
C ALA A 381 12.58 -24.46 -4.18
N ALA A 382 13.19 -25.25 -5.04
CA ALA A 382 14.63 -25.16 -5.34
C ALA A 382 14.98 -23.86 -6.06
N ALA A 383 14.16 -23.46 -7.05
CA ALA A 383 14.36 -22.21 -7.80
C ALA A 383 14.24 -21.00 -6.86
N SER A 384 13.20 -20.94 -6.04
CA SER A 384 13.03 -19.83 -5.09
C SER A 384 14.13 -19.77 -4.04
N ALA A 385 14.67 -20.92 -3.59
CA ALA A 385 15.82 -20.95 -2.69
C ALA A 385 17.09 -20.40 -3.36
N GLN A 386 17.29 -20.70 -4.64
CA GLN A 386 18.45 -20.24 -5.41
C GLN A 386 18.44 -18.72 -5.61
N TYR A 387 17.29 -18.14 -5.87
CA TYR A 387 17.13 -16.71 -6.23
C TYR A 387 16.65 -15.84 -5.06
N LEU A 388 16.48 -16.38 -3.85
CA LEU A 388 16.01 -15.64 -2.68
C LEU A 388 16.84 -14.36 -2.46
N TYR A 389 16.15 -13.26 -2.22
CA TYR A 389 16.74 -11.94 -1.98
C TYR A 389 16.11 -11.28 -0.73
N PRO A 390 16.86 -10.58 0.14
CA PRO A 390 18.34 -10.45 0.09
C PRO A 390 19.06 -11.74 0.46
N ARG A 391 20.35 -11.82 0.14
CA ARG A 391 21.18 -12.98 0.46
C ARG A 391 21.62 -13.02 1.92
N ASP A 392 21.71 -11.85 2.54
CA ASP A 392 22.13 -11.61 3.93
C ASP A 392 21.47 -10.36 4.48
N GLY A 393 21.84 -9.94 5.71
CA GLY A 393 21.32 -8.71 6.31
C GLY A 393 19.92 -8.86 6.94
N TYR A 394 19.47 -10.09 7.19
CA TYR A 394 18.25 -10.33 7.96
C TYR A 394 18.48 -10.09 9.45
N ASP A 395 17.43 -9.63 10.16
CA ASP A 395 17.47 -9.47 11.62
C ASP A 395 17.55 -10.83 12.33
N LEU A 396 16.94 -11.87 11.77
CA LEU A 396 16.94 -13.23 12.31
C LEU A 396 16.88 -14.28 11.19
N THR A 397 17.51 -15.43 11.42
CA THR A 397 17.36 -16.63 10.59
C THR A 397 16.80 -17.78 11.43
N VAL A 398 15.78 -18.45 10.95
CA VAL A 398 15.16 -19.63 11.59
C VAL A 398 15.06 -20.79 10.60
N ASP A 399 15.17 -22.02 11.12
CA ASP A 399 15.15 -23.25 10.33
C ASP A 399 13.89 -24.08 10.66
N THR A 400 13.00 -24.19 9.69
CA THR A 400 11.75 -24.94 9.79
C THR A 400 11.89 -26.43 9.50
N GLY A 401 13.04 -26.87 9.04
CA GLY A 401 13.37 -28.29 8.91
C GLY A 401 13.88 -28.91 10.20
N MET A 402 14.50 -28.09 11.06
CA MET A 402 15.12 -28.54 12.32
C MET A 402 14.27 -28.28 13.55
N LYS A 403 13.44 -27.23 13.52
CA LYS A 403 12.59 -26.81 14.64
C LYS A 403 11.12 -26.74 14.22
N SER A 404 10.23 -26.96 15.17
CA SER A 404 8.79 -26.80 14.95
C SER A 404 8.42 -25.35 14.65
N ALA A 405 7.26 -25.12 14.05
CA ALA A 405 6.73 -23.77 13.80
C ALA A 405 6.62 -22.97 15.11
N ARG A 406 6.21 -23.61 16.22
CA ARG A 406 6.08 -22.97 17.53
C ARG A 406 7.42 -22.56 18.14
N GLU A 407 8.46 -23.38 18.03
CA GLU A 407 9.82 -23.03 18.50
C GLU A 407 10.41 -21.88 17.71
N ASN A 408 10.22 -21.86 16.40
CA ASN A 408 10.64 -20.77 15.54
C ASN A 408 9.83 -19.50 15.82
N ALA A 409 8.52 -19.59 16.02
CA ALA A 409 7.67 -18.45 16.39
C ALA A 409 8.09 -17.83 17.74
N LEU A 410 8.49 -18.66 18.72
CA LEU A 410 9.04 -18.17 19.98
C LEU A 410 10.32 -17.37 19.80
N ALA A 411 11.27 -17.91 19.01
CA ALA A 411 12.53 -17.22 18.73
C ALA A 411 12.32 -15.88 17.99
N ILE A 412 11.38 -15.85 17.05
CA ILE A 412 11.01 -14.60 16.34
C ILE A 412 10.41 -13.59 17.33
N ALA A 413 9.44 -14.01 18.14
CA ALA A 413 8.78 -13.11 19.10
C ALA A 413 9.75 -12.54 20.13
N GLU A 414 10.71 -13.32 20.62
CA GLU A 414 11.76 -12.88 21.52
C GLU A 414 12.67 -11.83 20.86
N THR A 415 13.08 -12.05 19.61
CA THR A 415 13.96 -11.11 18.90
C THR A 415 13.26 -9.81 18.49
N VAL A 416 11.98 -9.91 18.14
CA VAL A 416 11.22 -8.75 17.59
C VAL A 416 10.71 -7.83 18.68
N PHE A 417 10.41 -8.35 19.87
CA PHE A 417 9.75 -7.60 20.95
C PHE A 417 10.66 -7.36 22.18
N GLU A 418 11.92 -7.78 22.13
CA GLU A 418 12.96 -7.38 23.08
C GLU A 418 13.65 -6.06 22.64
#